data_b850fb2755a0c13fa6133d5c0d7e0831
#
_entry.id   b850fb2755a0c13fa6133d5c0d7e0831
#
_cell.length_a   1.000
_cell.length_b   1.000
_cell.length_c   1.000
_cell.angle_alpha   90.00
_cell.angle_beta   90.00
_cell.angle_gamma   90.00
#
_symmetry.space_group_name_H-M   'P 1'
#
loop_
_entity.id
_entity.type
_entity.pdbx_description
1 polymer ?
#
loop_
_entity_poly.entity_id
_entity_poly.type
_entity_poly.pdbx_seq_one_letter_code
_entity_poly.pdbx_strand_id
1 'polypeptide(L)'
;MTHSPPHLPISPPPHLPTSPLRVWRCSHFGGHNFAPTLIDLPEGRYWGHLDPDILEALIHRNVPVSQLRSFYRGWAGLGQYEQILERELWMQFGWKWLSYLKAGQTLAIDPENEEWEADWAEVRIDYASPDGAVQGAYTARVEVSGTVLTQWSSKTPELAAVKQYRLCELAQV
;
A
#
# COMPACT_ATOMS: atom_id res chain seq x y z
N MET A 1 -20.11 6.37 -35.87
CA MET A 1 -20.72 7.23 -34.82
C MET A 1 -20.35 6.64 -33.48
N THR A 2 -19.30 7.17 -32.85
CA THR A 2 -18.79 6.70 -31.56
C THR A 2 -19.51 7.44 -30.46
N HIS A 3 -20.36 6.75 -29.71
CA HIS A 3 -20.97 7.29 -28.51
C HIS A 3 -19.94 7.28 -27.38
N SER A 4 -19.47 8.45 -26.97
CA SER A 4 -18.76 8.61 -25.71
C SER A 4 -19.75 8.45 -24.55
N PRO A 5 -19.41 7.69 -23.50
CA PRO A 5 -20.29 7.60 -22.33
C PRO A 5 -20.43 8.95 -21.65
N PRO A 6 -21.62 9.26 -21.06
CA PRO A 6 -21.85 10.52 -20.41
C PRO A 6 -20.92 10.70 -19.21
N HIS A 7 -20.26 11.84 -19.14
CA HIS A 7 -19.53 12.28 -17.95
C HIS A 7 -20.55 12.54 -16.84
N LEU A 8 -20.58 11.67 -15.84
CA LEU A 8 -21.30 11.95 -14.60
C LEU A 8 -20.61 13.12 -13.89
N PRO A 9 -21.34 14.18 -13.54
CA PRO A 9 -20.80 15.25 -12.72
C PRO A 9 -20.52 14.68 -11.32
N ILE A 10 -19.25 14.68 -10.90
CA ILE A 10 -18.87 14.38 -9.53
C ILE A 10 -19.24 15.61 -8.71
N SER A 11 -20.35 15.54 -8.00
CA SER A 11 -20.65 16.53 -6.97
C SER A 11 -19.58 16.47 -5.90
N PRO A 12 -19.04 17.60 -5.43
CA PRO A 12 -18.10 17.59 -4.31
C PRO A 12 -18.82 16.99 -3.08
N PRO A 13 -18.11 16.20 -2.27
CA PRO A 13 -18.70 15.63 -1.06
C PRO A 13 -19.19 16.76 -0.13
N PRO A 14 -20.34 16.60 0.53
CA PRO A 14 -20.85 17.61 1.43
C PRO A 14 -19.92 17.75 2.65
N HIS A 15 -19.43 18.98 2.85
CA HIS A 15 -18.77 19.44 4.07
C HIS A 15 -17.59 18.63 4.60
N LEU A 16 -16.48 18.63 3.84
CA LEU A 16 -15.17 18.43 4.47
C LEU A 16 -14.88 19.60 5.41
N PRO A 17 -14.40 19.37 6.66
CA PRO A 17 -13.95 20.46 7.51
C PRO A 17 -12.89 21.26 6.78
N THR A 18 -12.71 22.52 7.14
CA THR A 18 -11.79 23.51 6.54
C THR A 18 -10.30 23.10 6.66
N SER A 19 -10.01 21.86 6.36
CA SER A 19 -8.67 21.32 6.26
C SER A 19 -8.06 21.76 4.92
N PRO A 20 -6.77 22.07 4.86
CA PRO A 20 -6.07 22.40 3.62
C PRO A 20 -5.89 21.18 2.68
N LEU A 21 -6.74 20.17 2.80
CA LEU A 21 -6.76 19.02 1.93
C LEU A 21 -6.99 19.44 0.48
N ARG A 22 -6.05 19.08 -0.38
CA ARG A 22 -6.17 19.30 -1.82
C ARG A 22 -6.31 17.97 -2.52
N VAL A 23 -7.39 17.81 -3.29
CA VAL A 23 -7.64 16.59 -4.09
C VAL A 23 -7.35 16.89 -5.55
N TRP A 24 -6.51 16.06 -6.16
CA TRP A 24 -6.14 16.12 -7.57
C TRP A 24 -6.60 14.85 -8.26
N ARG A 25 -7.15 15.02 -9.45
CA ARG A 25 -7.47 13.88 -10.32
C ARG A 25 -6.36 13.72 -11.34
N CYS A 26 -5.76 12.54 -11.40
CA CYS A 26 -4.81 12.19 -12.44
C CYS A 26 -5.36 11.10 -13.37
N SER A 27 -4.80 11.01 -14.56
CA SER A 27 -5.25 10.04 -15.56
C SER A 27 -4.83 8.61 -15.22
N HIS A 28 -3.65 8.45 -14.62
CA HIS A 28 -3.07 7.13 -14.41
C HIS A 28 -1.80 7.20 -13.54
N PHE A 29 -1.67 6.26 -12.58
CA PHE A 29 -0.45 6.00 -11.81
C PHE A 29 -0.25 4.50 -11.48
N GLY A 30 -0.92 3.61 -12.23
CA GLY A 30 -0.86 2.16 -12.01
C GLY A 30 -1.99 1.62 -11.12
N GLY A 31 -1.88 0.33 -10.81
CA GLY A 31 -2.79 -0.31 -9.86
C GLY A 31 -4.22 -0.53 -10.36
N HIS A 32 -4.43 -0.80 -11.64
CA HIS A 32 -5.77 -1.03 -12.21
C HIS A 32 -6.57 -2.10 -11.46
N ASN A 33 -5.89 -3.16 -11.00
CA ASN A 33 -6.50 -4.26 -10.26
C ASN A 33 -7.02 -3.84 -8.88
N PHE A 34 -6.61 -2.65 -8.41
CA PHE A 34 -6.97 -2.11 -7.10
C PHE A 34 -7.87 -0.88 -7.18
N ALA A 35 -8.41 -0.58 -8.36
CA ALA A 35 -9.29 0.58 -8.54
C ALA A 35 -10.54 0.50 -7.64
N PRO A 36 -11.05 1.63 -7.13
CA PRO A 36 -10.46 2.98 -7.15
C PRO A 36 -9.20 3.10 -6.31
N THR A 37 -8.21 3.84 -6.82
CA THR A 37 -6.91 4.02 -6.18
C THR A 37 -6.64 5.47 -5.80
N LEU A 38 -5.82 5.68 -4.77
CA LEU A 38 -5.40 6.99 -4.28
C LEU A 38 -3.92 6.96 -3.88
N ILE A 39 -3.23 8.07 -4.10
CA ILE A 39 -1.93 8.36 -3.48
C ILE A 39 -2.14 9.45 -2.46
N ASP A 40 -1.75 9.19 -1.22
CA ASP A 40 -1.74 10.16 -0.13
C ASP A 40 -0.39 10.88 -0.10
N LEU A 41 -0.40 12.20 -0.28
CA LEU A 41 0.79 13.04 -0.33
C LEU A 41 0.81 14.02 0.85
N PRO A 42 1.97 14.38 1.37
CA PRO A 42 3.32 14.19 0.82
C PRO A 42 3.96 12.83 1.12
N GLU A 43 3.38 11.97 1.94
CA GLU A 43 4.00 10.72 2.41
C GLU A 43 4.22 9.70 1.28
N GLY A 44 3.42 9.73 0.20
CA GLY A 44 3.56 8.82 -0.92
C GLY A 44 3.00 7.42 -0.62
N ARG A 45 1.86 7.35 0.06
CA ARG A 45 1.20 6.09 0.38
C ARG A 45 0.16 5.73 -0.65
N TYR A 46 0.11 4.45 -1.01
CA TYR A 46 -0.83 3.94 -1.99
C TYR A 46 -2.00 3.23 -1.32
N TRP A 47 -3.19 3.52 -1.80
CA TRP A 47 -4.44 2.94 -1.34
C TRP A 47 -5.24 2.42 -2.53
N GLY A 48 -5.99 1.34 -2.33
CA GLY A 48 -6.81 0.73 -3.38
C GLY A 48 -8.12 0.15 -2.85
N HIS A 49 -9.05 -0.15 -3.75
CA HIS A 49 -10.41 -0.61 -3.47
C HIS A 49 -11.21 0.38 -2.60
N LEU A 50 -10.93 1.67 -2.75
CA LEU A 50 -11.50 2.70 -1.91
C LEU A 50 -12.99 2.89 -2.18
N ASP A 51 -13.73 3.05 -1.10
CA ASP A 51 -15.10 3.55 -1.08
C ASP A 51 -15.22 4.83 -0.25
N PRO A 52 -16.37 5.51 -0.25
CA PRO A 52 -16.54 6.77 0.49
C PRO A 52 -16.26 6.64 2.00
N ASP A 53 -16.68 5.55 2.63
CA ASP A 53 -16.53 5.34 4.07
C ASP A 53 -15.05 5.16 4.45
N ILE A 54 -14.30 4.45 3.61
CA ILE A 54 -12.86 4.26 3.78
C ILE A 54 -12.10 5.57 3.57
N LEU A 55 -12.51 6.41 2.63
CA LEU A 55 -11.92 7.74 2.44
C LEU A 55 -12.08 8.62 3.67
N GLU A 56 -13.25 8.62 4.28
CA GLU A 56 -13.49 9.37 5.51
C GLU A 56 -12.62 8.88 6.66
N ALA A 57 -12.57 7.56 6.86
CA ALA A 57 -11.73 6.93 7.87
C ALA A 57 -10.22 7.23 7.68
N LEU A 58 -9.76 7.24 6.43
CA LEU A 58 -8.38 7.56 6.08
C LEU A 58 -8.03 9.03 6.38
N ILE A 59 -8.90 9.96 5.98
CA ILE A 59 -8.69 11.41 6.17
C ILE A 59 -8.67 11.77 7.65
N HIS A 60 -9.64 11.27 8.41
CA HIS A 60 -9.77 11.61 9.82
C HIS A 60 -8.90 10.76 10.76
N ARG A 61 -8.36 9.64 10.28
CA ARG A 61 -7.52 8.71 11.07
C ARG A 61 -8.18 8.30 12.39
N ASN A 62 -9.51 8.18 12.39
CA ASN A 62 -10.35 7.98 13.57
C ASN A 62 -10.79 6.54 13.80
N VAL A 63 -10.25 5.62 13.01
CA VAL A 63 -10.51 4.17 13.13
C VAL A 63 -9.22 3.40 13.45
N PRO A 64 -9.31 2.20 14.04
CA PRO A 64 -8.17 1.31 14.16
C PRO A 64 -7.58 0.99 12.77
N VAL A 65 -6.26 1.03 12.66
CA VAL A 65 -5.55 0.76 11.37
C VAL A 65 -5.89 -0.61 10.77
N SER A 66 -6.26 -1.58 11.61
CA SER A 66 -6.69 -2.91 11.17
C SER A 66 -7.88 -2.89 10.21
N GLN A 67 -8.75 -1.89 10.30
CA GLN A 67 -9.87 -1.73 9.38
C GLN A 67 -9.43 -1.26 7.99
N LEU A 68 -8.25 -0.67 7.89
CA LEU A 68 -7.70 -0.15 6.64
C LEU A 68 -6.65 -1.07 6.00
N ARG A 69 -6.30 -2.19 6.65
CA ARG A 69 -5.25 -3.11 6.20
C ARG A 69 -5.44 -3.61 4.77
N SER A 70 -6.66 -3.97 4.39
CA SER A 70 -6.98 -4.50 3.06
C SER A 70 -6.95 -3.44 1.95
N PHE A 71 -6.98 -2.17 2.31
CA PHE A 71 -6.95 -1.04 1.38
C PHE A 71 -5.54 -0.47 1.20
N TYR A 72 -4.64 -0.68 2.16
CA TYR A 72 -3.28 -0.20 2.10
C TYR A 72 -2.43 -1.04 1.14
N ARG A 73 -1.74 -0.36 0.21
CA ARG A 73 -0.94 -0.98 -0.86
C ARG A 73 0.55 -0.78 -0.69
N GLY A 74 0.97 0.06 0.23
CA GLY A 74 2.37 0.28 0.56
C GLY A 74 2.80 1.74 0.50
N TRP A 75 4.04 1.97 0.83
CA TRP A 75 4.69 3.27 0.80
C TRP A 75 5.72 3.34 -0.33
N ALA A 76 5.70 4.42 -1.13
CA ALA A 76 6.57 4.62 -2.29
C ALA A 76 8.09 4.59 -1.97
N GLY A 77 8.46 4.78 -0.71
CA GLY A 77 9.87 4.75 -0.26
C GLY A 77 10.45 3.35 -0.04
N LEU A 78 9.67 2.28 -0.31
CA LEU A 78 10.07 0.89 -0.07
C LEU A 78 9.88 0.04 -1.33
N GLY A 79 10.67 -1.02 -1.47
CA GLY A 79 10.47 -2.08 -2.46
C GLY A 79 9.26 -2.95 -2.14
N GLN A 80 8.90 -3.81 -3.09
CA GLN A 80 7.65 -4.61 -2.98
C GLN A 80 7.63 -5.55 -1.77
N TYR A 81 8.77 -6.14 -1.39
CA TYR A 81 8.86 -7.08 -0.28
C TYR A 81 8.90 -6.35 1.06
N GLU A 82 9.62 -5.22 1.14
CA GLU A 82 9.65 -4.37 2.33
C GLU A 82 8.28 -3.76 2.62
N GLN A 83 7.47 -3.47 1.60
CA GLN A 83 6.10 -2.98 1.78
C GLN A 83 5.20 -4.01 2.50
N ILE A 84 5.48 -5.30 2.36
CA ILE A 84 4.76 -6.36 3.07
C ILE A 84 5.09 -6.30 4.56
N LEU A 85 6.38 -6.19 4.92
CA LEU A 85 6.81 -6.01 6.30
C LEU A 85 6.27 -4.70 6.88
N GLU A 86 6.36 -3.60 6.14
CA GLU A 86 5.91 -2.27 6.56
C GLU A 86 4.42 -2.27 6.92
N ARG A 87 3.59 -2.95 6.14
CA ARG A 87 2.16 -3.07 6.43
C ARG A 87 1.90 -3.79 7.77
N GLU A 88 2.63 -4.84 8.07
CA GLU A 88 2.46 -5.57 9.34
C GLU A 88 2.97 -4.74 10.53
N LEU A 89 4.06 -3.99 10.35
CA LEU A 89 4.54 -3.05 11.37
C LEU A 89 3.53 -1.90 11.59
N TRP A 90 2.90 -1.41 10.53
CA TRP A 90 1.82 -0.44 10.68
C TRP A 90 0.65 -0.99 11.52
N MET A 91 0.29 -2.28 11.34
CA MET A 91 -0.73 -2.93 12.19
C MET A 91 -0.33 -2.95 13.68
N GLN A 92 0.96 -3.12 13.99
CA GLN A 92 1.46 -3.16 15.36
C GLN A 92 1.58 -1.77 15.99
N PHE A 93 2.13 -0.81 15.24
CA PHE A 93 2.42 0.53 15.74
C PHE A 93 1.23 1.50 15.63
N GLY A 94 0.26 1.21 14.79
CA GLY A 94 -0.89 2.07 14.54
C GLY A 94 -0.54 3.33 13.76
N TRP A 95 -1.37 4.35 13.86
CA TRP A 95 -1.24 5.60 13.10
C TRP A 95 0.09 6.32 13.30
N LYS A 96 0.71 6.21 14.47
CA LYS A 96 2.02 6.84 14.74
C LYS A 96 3.13 6.33 13.81
N TRP A 97 3.02 5.08 13.30
CA TRP A 97 3.98 4.51 12.37
C TRP A 97 4.15 5.34 11.10
N LEU A 98 3.10 6.03 10.68
CA LEU A 98 3.14 6.84 9.47
C LEU A 98 4.12 8.02 9.57
N SER A 99 4.34 8.54 10.76
CA SER A 99 5.27 9.66 11.03
C SER A 99 6.72 9.21 11.27
N TYR A 100 6.97 7.90 11.43
CA TYR A 100 8.32 7.42 11.68
C TYR A 100 9.18 7.51 10.42
N LEU A 101 10.45 7.89 10.60
CA LEU A 101 11.46 7.75 9.57
C LEU A 101 11.75 6.27 9.37
N LYS A 102 11.89 5.83 8.13
CA LYS A 102 12.07 4.43 7.79
C LYS A 102 13.04 4.28 6.62
N ALA A 103 13.86 3.23 6.70
CA ALA A 103 14.69 2.78 5.59
C ALA A 103 14.51 1.26 5.42
N GLY A 104 14.14 0.83 4.24
CA GLY A 104 14.00 -0.58 3.90
C GLY A 104 15.20 -1.10 3.13
N GLN A 105 15.47 -2.38 3.30
CA GLN A 105 16.52 -3.10 2.59
C GLN A 105 16.10 -4.55 2.38
N THR A 106 16.26 -5.06 1.15
CA THR A 106 16.26 -6.49 0.87
C THR A 106 17.63 -7.04 1.23
N LEU A 107 17.69 -7.99 2.16
CA LEU A 107 18.92 -8.64 2.64
C LEU A 107 19.32 -9.81 1.78
N ALA A 108 18.33 -10.59 1.37
CA ALA A 108 18.48 -11.75 0.49
C ALA A 108 17.19 -11.94 -0.31
N ILE A 109 17.31 -12.54 -1.47
CA ILE A 109 16.19 -12.83 -2.35
C ILE A 109 16.43 -14.15 -3.06
N ASP A 110 15.35 -14.82 -3.43
CA ASP A 110 15.36 -16.04 -4.20
C ASP A 110 16.17 -15.88 -5.50
N PRO A 111 17.27 -16.61 -5.67
CA PRO A 111 18.13 -16.49 -6.85
C PRO A 111 17.60 -17.25 -8.08
N GLU A 112 16.55 -18.06 -7.92
CA GLU A 112 16.04 -18.93 -8.98
C GLU A 112 14.98 -18.25 -9.85
N ASN A 113 14.43 -17.14 -9.37
CA ASN A 113 13.39 -16.38 -10.04
C ASN A 113 13.83 -14.93 -10.31
N GLU A 114 13.12 -14.26 -11.22
CA GLU A 114 13.28 -12.82 -11.41
C GLU A 114 12.94 -12.08 -10.11
N GLU A 115 13.62 -10.99 -9.82
CA GLU A 115 13.49 -10.25 -8.55
C GLU A 115 12.03 -9.91 -8.22
N TRP A 116 11.26 -9.51 -9.20
CA TRP A 116 9.85 -9.14 -9.02
C TRP A 116 8.88 -10.34 -8.91
N GLU A 117 9.38 -11.57 -9.18
CA GLU A 117 8.63 -12.84 -9.06
C GLU A 117 9.28 -13.83 -8.08
N ALA A 118 10.18 -13.38 -7.22
CA ALA A 118 10.86 -14.23 -6.27
C ALA A 118 9.86 -14.99 -5.38
N ASP A 119 10.16 -16.23 -5.04
CA ASP A 119 9.33 -17.04 -4.16
C ASP A 119 9.49 -16.65 -2.69
N TRP A 120 10.64 -16.07 -2.37
CA TRP A 120 10.92 -15.55 -1.03
C TRP A 120 11.90 -14.37 -1.07
N ALA A 121 11.85 -13.55 -0.04
CA ALA A 121 12.84 -12.51 0.25
C ALA A 121 13.03 -12.34 1.75
N GLU A 122 14.25 -12.02 2.17
CA GLU A 122 14.56 -11.54 3.53
C GLU A 122 14.69 -10.02 3.48
N VAL A 123 13.95 -9.36 4.33
CA VAL A 123 13.85 -7.91 4.33
C VAL A 123 14.11 -7.33 5.71
N ARG A 124 14.56 -6.08 5.73
CA ARG A 124 14.80 -5.30 6.93
C ARG A 124 14.18 -3.92 6.80
N ILE A 125 13.62 -3.42 7.90
CA ILE A 125 13.22 -2.02 8.05
C ILE A 125 13.86 -1.47 9.31
N ASP A 126 14.72 -0.47 9.14
CA ASP A 126 15.19 0.39 10.22
C ASP A 126 14.19 1.54 10.40
N TYR A 127 13.94 1.93 11.66
CA TYR A 127 12.97 2.99 11.96
C TYR A 127 13.39 3.85 13.13
N ALA A 128 12.92 5.11 13.10
CA ALA A 128 13.05 6.03 14.22
C ALA A 128 11.81 6.92 14.32
N SER A 129 11.35 7.18 15.56
CA SER A 129 10.33 8.20 15.81
C SER A 129 10.86 9.60 15.44
N PRO A 130 9.98 10.57 15.12
CA PRO A 130 10.41 11.92 14.72
C PRO A 130 11.30 12.64 15.73
N ASP A 131 11.13 12.32 17.01
CA ASP A 131 11.94 12.86 18.12
C ASP A 131 13.19 12.03 18.43
N GLY A 132 13.38 10.90 17.73
CA GLY A 132 14.49 9.97 17.96
C GLY A 132 14.39 9.15 19.25
N ALA A 133 13.34 9.31 20.04
CA ALA A 133 13.21 8.62 21.35
C ALA A 133 12.96 7.10 21.19
N VAL A 134 12.37 6.69 20.08
CA VAL A 134 12.12 5.29 19.74
C VAL A 134 12.82 5.00 18.43
N GLN A 135 13.71 4.01 18.44
CA GLN A 135 14.40 3.53 17.24
C GLN A 135 14.65 2.03 17.32
N GLY A 136 14.82 1.40 16.19
CA GLY A 136 15.12 -0.02 16.11
C GLY A 136 15.06 -0.52 14.68
N ALA A 137 15.12 -1.83 14.55
CA ALA A 137 14.93 -2.47 13.26
C ALA A 137 14.10 -3.74 13.41
N TYR A 138 13.44 -4.11 12.34
CA TYR A 138 12.79 -5.40 12.16
C TYR A 138 13.35 -6.11 10.94
N THR A 139 13.53 -7.40 11.08
CA THR A 139 13.79 -8.29 9.95
C THR A 139 12.64 -9.26 9.80
N ALA A 140 12.39 -9.69 8.58
CA ALA A 140 11.39 -10.70 8.31
C ALA A 140 11.71 -11.46 7.03
N ARG A 141 11.19 -12.68 6.94
CA ARG A 141 11.12 -13.43 5.71
C ARG A 141 9.72 -13.27 5.10
N VAL A 142 9.69 -12.94 3.83
CA VAL A 142 8.47 -12.84 3.01
C VAL A 142 8.47 -14.04 2.08
N GLU A 143 7.36 -14.76 2.00
CA GLU A 143 7.23 -15.98 1.18
C GLU A 143 5.92 -15.98 0.41
N VAL A 144 5.93 -16.65 -0.74
CA VAL A 144 4.70 -16.93 -1.49
C VAL A 144 3.74 -17.72 -0.62
N SER A 145 2.51 -17.25 -0.51
CA SER A 145 1.40 -17.90 0.22
C SER A 145 0.36 -18.53 -0.69
N GLY A 146 0.44 -18.26 -1.97
CA GLY A 146 -0.50 -18.72 -2.97
C GLY A 146 -0.51 -17.85 -4.21
N THR A 147 -1.52 -18.05 -5.04
CA THR A 147 -1.67 -17.33 -6.31
C THR A 147 -3.13 -16.92 -6.47
N VAL A 148 -3.37 -15.74 -7.00
CA VAL A 148 -4.70 -15.28 -7.42
C VAL A 148 -4.72 -15.04 -8.93
N LEU A 149 -5.86 -15.31 -9.54
CA LEU A 149 -6.08 -14.96 -10.94
C LEU A 149 -6.66 -13.54 -10.99
N THR A 150 -6.02 -12.68 -11.75
CA THR A 150 -6.47 -11.30 -11.94
C THR A 150 -6.38 -10.89 -13.39
N GLN A 151 -7.26 -10.00 -13.81
CA GLN A 151 -7.19 -9.39 -15.13
C GLN A 151 -6.14 -8.28 -15.12
N TRP A 152 -5.13 -8.41 -15.96
CA TRP A 152 -4.04 -7.44 -16.04
C TRP A 152 -4.47 -6.07 -16.55
N SER A 153 -5.45 -6.06 -17.44
CA SER A 153 -5.95 -4.85 -18.09
C SER A 153 -7.39 -5.05 -18.52
N SER A 154 -8.20 -3.99 -18.49
CA SER A 154 -9.56 -4.01 -19.02
C SER A 154 -9.64 -4.33 -20.52
N LYS A 155 -8.52 -4.30 -21.24
CA LYS A 155 -8.42 -4.61 -22.67
C LYS A 155 -8.01 -6.05 -22.95
N THR A 156 -7.53 -6.77 -21.94
CA THR A 156 -7.01 -8.13 -22.05
C THR A 156 -7.93 -9.06 -21.27
N PRO A 157 -8.71 -9.91 -21.92
CA PRO A 157 -9.66 -10.80 -21.23
C PRO A 157 -8.98 -11.94 -20.48
N GLU A 158 -7.72 -12.27 -20.82
CA GLU A 158 -6.97 -13.34 -20.18
C GLU A 158 -6.65 -12.98 -18.72
N LEU A 159 -6.81 -13.99 -17.85
CA LEU A 159 -6.41 -13.89 -16.46
C LEU A 159 -4.94 -14.26 -16.31
N ALA A 160 -4.19 -13.40 -15.62
CA ALA A 160 -2.82 -13.67 -15.20
C ALA A 160 -2.79 -14.19 -13.76
N ALA A 161 -1.93 -15.16 -13.51
CA ALA A 161 -1.65 -15.64 -12.15
C ALA A 161 -0.69 -14.67 -11.47
N VAL A 162 -1.06 -14.16 -10.30
CA VAL A 162 -0.23 -13.23 -9.51
C VAL A 162 0.04 -13.83 -8.15
N LYS A 163 1.32 -13.95 -7.80
CA LYS A 163 1.78 -14.46 -6.51
C LYS A 163 1.25 -13.57 -5.38
N GLN A 164 0.80 -14.20 -4.34
CA GLN A 164 0.44 -13.56 -3.07
C GLN A 164 1.50 -13.90 -2.04
N TYR A 165 1.83 -12.95 -1.19
CA TYR A 165 2.90 -13.09 -0.22
C TYR A 165 2.38 -12.94 1.20
N ARG A 166 3.05 -13.63 2.11
CA ARG A 166 2.85 -13.51 3.55
C ARG A 166 4.17 -13.22 4.25
N LEU A 167 4.05 -12.61 5.40
CA LEU A 167 5.19 -12.42 6.29
C LEU A 167 5.40 -13.69 7.13
N CYS A 168 6.65 -14.11 7.24
CA CYS A 168 7.13 -15.17 8.12
C CYS A 168 8.31 -14.63 8.96
N GLU A 169 8.62 -15.29 10.07
CA GLU A 169 9.84 -15.07 10.85
C GLU A 169 10.13 -13.60 11.20
N LEU A 170 9.12 -12.86 11.68
CA LEU A 170 9.29 -11.48 12.12
C LEU A 170 10.13 -11.41 13.41
N ALA A 171 11.23 -10.70 13.36
CA ALA A 171 12.13 -10.47 14.50
C ALA A 171 12.47 -8.99 14.64
N GLN A 172 12.49 -8.51 15.88
CA GLN A 172 13.08 -7.21 16.23
C GLN A 172 14.57 -7.40 16.50
N VAL A 173 15.41 -6.54 15.94
CA VAL A 173 16.87 -6.62 15.99
C VAL A 173 17.48 -5.30 16.44
#